data_0c0e0b79c7d4164e50af4d1d979bbd3e
#
_entry.id   0c0e0b79c7d4164e50af4d1d979bbd3e
#
_cell.length_a   1.000
_cell.length_b   1.000
_cell.length_c   1.000
_cell.angle_alpha   90.00
_cell.angle_beta   90.00
_cell.angle_gamma   90.00
#
_symmetry.space_group_name_H-M   'P 1'
#
loop_
_entity.id
_entity.type
_entity.pdbx_description
1 polymer ?
#
loop_
_entity_poly.entity_id
_entity_poly.type
_entity_poly.pdbx_seq_one_letter_code
_entity_poly.pdbx_strand_id
1 'polypeptide(L)'
;EGGLFARVIDTTMFLLLLFAFLWGVSISEPLLRTCEPIRVEMCTGLGYNMTGMPNLGGNDIQQEADYNLKSFSPLIQYGCSQHLKLFLCSVYVPMCTEKVANPIGPCRGLCESVRSRCYPVLQGFGFPWPDALNCSRFPVENNHEHMCMEGPKDKVDVRAPVDPAVQKFDCGPHYVKSNGGCMPPCDSNLLFDESEKKFAEVWVTVWALICLVISLGAVLTLTIGGGRVKARPLVSLALCYVLVSAGWALRMFSGRMSASCPKVPEDGLSNVNCAFVFLLLYYFGMAANAWWVCLCAWWVARVGLSWSPEKMRSLSSVLHVCAWGFPAAQTVAALVRRDVDSDDLTGTCYIGNRNSTTLLSLVLIPYFLYFTFGTLLLILGCTYVIRKPRPLAAAPLTNA
;
A
#
# COMPACT_ATOMS: atom_id res chain seq x y z
N GLU A 1 -35.28 -28.18 -5.40
CA GLU A 1 -34.73 -27.13 -4.49
C GLU A 1 -33.22 -27.01 -4.57
N GLY A 2 -32.46 -27.98 -5.07
CA GLY A 2 -31.01 -27.89 -5.28
C GLY A 2 -30.59 -27.00 -6.47
N GLY A 3 -31.48 -26.75 -7.43
CA GLY A 3 -31.16 -26.03 -8.66
C GLY A 3 -31.08 -24.51 -8.49
N LEU A 4 -31.83 -23.93 -7.56
CA LEU A 4 -31.81 -22.48 -7.30
C LEU A 4 -30.55 -22.07 -6.50
N PHE A 5 -30.15 -22.93 -5.57
CA PHE A 5 -28.95 -22.70 -4.76
C PHE A 5 -27.65 -22.86 -5.58
N ALA A 6 -27.62 -23.81 -6.51
CA ALA A 6 -26.52 -23.98 -7.46
C ALA A 6 -26.42 -22.75 -8.40
N ARG A 7 -27.55 -22.23 -8.90
CA ARG A 7 -27.57 -21.04 -9.76
C ARG A 7 -27.14 -19.76 -9.04
N VAL A 8 -27.51 -19.59 -7.77
CA VAL A 8 -27.09 -18.42 -6.95
C VAL A 8 -25.59 -18.50 -6.66
N ILE A 9 -25.06 -19.69 -6.37
CA ILE A 9 -23.62 -19.87 -6.19
C ILE A 9 -22.86 -19.68 -7.52
N ASP A 10 -23.39 -20.22 -8.63
CA ASP A 10 -22.77 -20.03 -9.94
C ASP A 10 -22.77 -18.56 -10.40
N THR A 11 -23.86 -17.81 -10.16
CA THR A 11 -23.90 -16.39 -10.50
C THR A 11 -23.05 -15.53 -9.58
N THR A 12 -23.04 -15.79 -8.29
CA THR A 12 -22.16 -15.07 -7.35
C THR A 12 -20.68 -15.42 -7.56
N MET A 13 -20.35 -16.67 -7.88
CA MET A 13 -19.01 -17.10 -8.24
C MET A 13 -18.53 -16.49 -9.56
N PHE A 14 -19.42 -16.44 -10.55
CA PHE A 14 -19.11 -15.80 -11.84
C PHE A 14 -18.88 -14.30 -11.70
N LEU A 15 -19.69 -13.62 -10.87
CA LEU A 15 -19.51 -12.20 -10.57
C LEU A 15 -18.25 -11.94 -9.76
N LEU A 16 -17.90 -12.79 -8.80
CA LEU A 16 -16.64 -12.69 -8.03
C LEU A 16 -15.41 -12.98 -8.89
N LEU A 17 -15.49 -13.94 -9.83
CA LEU A 17 -14.43 -14.21 -10.80
C LEU A 17 -14.29 -13.08 -11.82
N LEU A 18 -15.40 -12.50 -12.30
CA LEU A 18 -15.40 -11.31 -13.15
C LEU A 18 -14.79 -10.10 -12.41
N PHE A 19 -15.13 -9.91 -11.15
CA PHE A 19 -14.59 -8.84 -10.32
C PHE A 19 -13.09 -9.04 -10.04
N ALA A 20 -12.65 -10.26 -9.75
CA ALA A 20 -11.23 -10.61 -9.60
C ALA A 20 -10.47 -10.48 -10.93
N PHE A 21 -11.10 -10.80 -12.06
CA PHE A 21 -10.50 -10.65 -13.38
C PHE A 21 -10.40 -9.18 -13.82
N LEU A 22 -11.40 -8.37 -13.52
CA LEU A 22 -11.37 -6.93 -13.79
C LEU A 22 -10.39 -6.16 -12.89
N TRP A 23 -10.09 -6.68 -11.69
CA TRP A 23 -9.07 -6.12 -10.81
C TRP A 23 -7.66 -6.72 -11.04
N GLY A 24 -7.57 -7.91 -11.62
CA GLY A 24 -6.31 -8.62 -11.87
C GLY A 24 -5.56 -8.20 -13.13
N VAL A 25 -6.16 -7.42 -13.99
CA VAL A 25 -5.52 -6.94 -15.24
C VAL A 25 -5.09 -5.48 -15.09
N SER A 26 -4.33 -5.17 -14.04
CA SER A 26 -3.29 -4.17 -14.16
C SER A 26 -2.07 -4.89 -14.71
N ILE A 27 -2.02 -5.06 -16.02
CA ILE A 27 -0.80 -5.33 -16.73
C ILE A 27 0.08 -4.10 -16.47
N SER A 28 1.02 -4.22 -15.55
CA SER A 28 2.16 -3.32 -15.54
C SER A 28 2.91 -3.59 -16.84
N GLU A 29 2.62 -2.80 -17.85
CA GLU A 29 3.52 -2.71 -18.99
C GLU A 29 4.91 -2.43 -18.42
N PRO A 30 5.98 -3.08 -18.95
CA PRO A 30 7.32 -2.69 -18.57
C PRO A 30 7.42 -1.21 -18.90
N LEU A 31 7.56 -0.38 -17.86
CA LEU A 31 7.63 1.06 -17.95
C LEU A 31 8.81 1.38 -18.87
N LEU A 32 8.53 1.61 -20.14
CA LEU A 32 9.54 2.05 -21.09
C LEU A 32 10.00 3.41 -20.55
N ARG A 33 11.22 3.44 -19.99
CA ARG A 33 11.78 4.67 -19.42
C ARG A 33 11.76 5.74 -20.49
N THR A 34 10.84 6.69 -20.37
CA THR A 34 10.75 7.87 -21.23
C THR A 34 11.44 9.02 -20.52
N CYS A 35 12.29 9.74 -21.24
CA CYS A 35 12.84 10.98 -20.72
C CYS A 35 11.74 12.03 -20.65
N GLU A 36 11.59 12.67 -19.50
CA GLU A 36 10.62 13.74 -19.27
C GLU A 36 11.30 15.04 -18.81
N PRO A 37 10.72 16.22 -19.05
CA PRO A 37 11.30 17.47 -18.61
C PRO A 37 11.31 17.57 -17.08
N ILE A 38 12.38 18.16 -16.53
CA ILE A 38 12.55 18.36 -15.09
C ILE A 38 11.52 19.39 -14.59
N ARG A 39 10.68 18.98 -13.63
CA ARG A 39 9.68 19.82 -12.95
C ARG A 39 10.07 20.20 -11.53
N VAL A 40 11.10 19.55 -10.98
CA VAL A 40 11.62 19.81 -9.62
C VAL A 40 12.39 21.10 -9.62
N GLU A 41 11.84 22.17 -9.04
CA GLU A 41 12.42 23.53 -9.03
C GLU A 41 13.83 23.57 -8.45
N MET A 42 14.07 22.81 -7.37
CA MET A 42 15.39 22.72 -6.74
C MET A 42 16.46 22.24 -7.72
N CYS A 43 16.12 21.41 -8.71
CA CYS A 43 17.06 20.77 -9.64
C CYS A 43 17.09 21.43 -11.02
N THR A 44 16.46 22.58 -11.20
CA THR A 44 16.56 23.35 -12.44
C THR A 44 17.91 24.07 -12.54
N GLY A 45 18.42 24.23 -13.77
CA GLY A 45 19.65 24.97 -14.03
C GLY A 45 20.96 24.22 -13.76
N LEU A 46 20.95 22.90 -13.63
CA LEU A 46 22.13 22.06 -13.39
C LEU A 46 22.89 21.65 -14.68
N GLY A 47 22.51 22.20 -15.83
CA GLY A 47 23.15 21.90 -17.11
C GLY A 47 22.46 20.81 -17.92
N TYR A 48 21.34 20.24 -17.43
CA TYR A 48 20.47 19.31 -18.14
C TYR A 48 18.99 19.61 -17.82
N ASN A 49 18.10 19.26 -18.74
CA ASN A 49 16.68 19.60 -18.65
C ASN A 49 15.76 18.39 -18.70
N MET A 50 16.30 17.17 -18.87
CA MET A 50 15.54 15.94 -19.00
C MET A 50 15.96 14.94 -17.93
N THR A 51 14.98 14.30 -17.34
CA THR A 51 15.16 13.23 -16.34
C THR A 51 14.42 11.97 -16.74
N GLY A 52 14.79 10.83 -16.17
CA GLY A 52 14.14 9.54 -16.38
C GLY A 52 13.70 8.92 -15.05
N MET A 53 12.44 8.47 -15.01
CA MET A 53 11.91 7.75 -13.87
C MET A 53 11.75 6.24 -14.20
N PRO A 54 11.85 5.35 -13.22
CA PRO A 54 12.20 5.56 -11.82
C PRO A 54 13.63 6.05 -11.62
N ASN A 55 13.83 6.89 -10.59
CA ASN A 55 15.12 7.50 -10.30
C ASN A 55 16.07 6.53 -9.54
N LEU A 56 17.29 7.00 -9.22
CA LEU A 56 18.27 6.20 -8.49
C LEU A 56 17.98 6.11 -6.97
N GLY A 57 17.11 6.96 -6.46
CA GLY A 57 16.62 6.96 -5.08
C GLY A 57 15.46 5.98 -4.83
N GLY A 58 14.89 5.38 -5.90
CA GLY A 58 13.77 4.44 -5.81
C GLY A 58 12.40 5.09 -5.90
N ASN A 59 12.29 6.31 -6.43
CA ASN A 59 11.03 6.98 -6.67
C ASN A 59 10.56 6.77 -8.11
N ASP A 60 9.27 6.51 -8.29
CA ASP A 60 8.67 6.24 -9.61
C ASP A 60 8.24 7.51 -10.34
N ILE A 61 8.02 8.61 -9.62
CA ILE A 61 7.54 9.88 -10.16
C ILE A 61 8.32 11.08 -9.60
N GLN A 62 8.39 12.20 -10.37
CA GLN A 62 9.12 13.40 -9.97
C GLN A 62 8.55 14.09 -8.72
N GLN A 63 7.25 14.00 -8.45
CA GLN A 63 6.62 14.58 -7.26
C GLN A 63 7.18 13.94 -5.97
N GLU A 64 7.38 12.65 -6.00
CA GLU A 64 7.98 11.91 -4.88
C GLU A 64 9.46 12.27 -4.68
N ALA A 65 10.20 12.44 -5.79
CA ALA A 65 11.56 12.91 -5.78
C ALA A 65 11.67 14.33 -5.20
N ASP A 66 10.78 15.24 -5.58
CA ASP A 66 10.72 16.61 -5.06
C ASP A 66 10.43 16.64 -3.54
N TYR A 67 9.52 15.79 -3.10
CA TYR A 67 9.22 15.62 -1.69
C TYR A 67 10.44 15.16 -0.88
N ASN A 68 11.15 14.13 -1.36
CA ASN A 68 12.35 13.62 -0.73
C ASN A 68 13.48 14.66 -0.73
N LEU A 69 13.66 15.39 -1.83
CA LEU A 69 14.66 16.45 -1.94
C LEU A 69 14.41 17.61 -0.98
N LYS A 70 13.16 17.99 -0.77
CA LYS A 70 12.79 19.05 0.18
C LYS A 70 13.18 18.71 1.61
N SER A 71 13.21 17.43 1.99
CA SER A 71 13.69 17.01 3.32
C SER A 71 15.16 17.31 3.56
N PHE A 72 15.98 17.44 2.49
CA PHE A 72 17.39 17.83 2.57
C PHE A 72 17.62 19.35 2.54
N SER A 73 16.56 20.16 2.38
CA SER A 73 16.70 21.62 2.35
C SER A 73 17.49 22.22 3.52
N PRO A 74 17.27 21.77 4.78
CA PRO A 74 18.07 22.27 5.90
C PRO A 74 19.56 21.96 5.78
N LEU A 75 19.91 20.78 5.24
CA LEU A 75 21.30 20.36 5.05
C LEU A 75 21.96 21.16 3.92
N ILE A 76 21.21 21.52 2.88
CA ILE A 76 21.65 22.39 1.78
C ILE A 76 21.90 23.80 2.31
N GLN A 77 20.99 24.34 3.12
CA GLN A 77 21.11 25.68 3.75
C GLN A 77 22.28 25.73 4.73
N TYR A 78 22.55 24.66 5.45
CA TYR A 78 23.75 24.55 6.32
C TYR A 78 25.05 24.66 5.53
N GLY A 79 25.04 24.24 4.25
CA GLY A 79 26.19 24.43 3.38
C GLY A 79 27.38 23.52 3.69
N CYS A 80 27.15 22.31 4.18
CA CYS A 80 28.22 21.34 4.49
C CYS A 80 29.08 20.98 3.26
N SER A 81 28.51 21.01 2.07
CA SER A 81 29.24 20.83 0.81
C SER A 81 28.59 21.66 -0.32
N GLN A 82 29.42 22.35 -1.10
CA GLN A 82 28.95 23.10 -2.27
C GLN A 82 28.33 22.20 -3.33
N HIS A 83 28.74 20.92 -3.35
CA HIS A 83 28.24 19.93 -4.31
C HIS A 83 27.05 19.12 -3.82
N LEU A 84 26.54 19.38 -2.60
CA LEU A 84 25.42 18.64 -2.04
C LEU A 84 24.18 18.72 -2.92
N LYS A 85 23.82 19.91 -3.38
CA LYS A 85 22.68 20.12 -4.27
C LYS A 85 22.83 19.34 -5.58
N LEU A 86 24.00 19.43 -6.22
CA LEU A 86 24.30 18.69 -7.47
C LEU A 86 24.19 17.17 -7.23
N PHE A 87 24.77 16.68 -6.14
CA PHE A 87 24.74 15.26 -5.77
C PHE A 87 23.31 14.77 -5.56
N LEU A 88 22.53 15.46 -4.74
CA LEU A 88 21.14 15.08 -4.48
C LEU A 88 20.29 15.08 -5.75
N CYS A 89 20.40 16.14 -6.56
CA CYS A 89 19.67 16.21 -7.82
C CYS A 89 20.11 15.11 -8.81
N SER A 90 21.39 14.74 -8.83
CA SER A 90 21.85 13.66 -9.69
C SER A 90 21.34 12.26 -9.29
N VAL A 91 20.93 12.09 -8.03
CA VAL A 91 20.31 10.83 -7.53
C VAL A 91 18.79 10.85 -7.76
N TYR A 92 18.12 11.94 -7.38
CA TYR A 92 16.65 12.02 -7.36
C TYR A 92 16.05 12.49 -8.70
N VAL A 93 16.82 13.21 -9.51
CA VAL A 93 16.43 13.72 -10.83
C VAL A 93 17.57 13.46 -11.82
N PRO A 94 17.96 12.17 -12.03
CA PRO A 94 19.12 11.83 -12.84
C PRO A 94 18.94 12.27 -14.29
N MET A 95 20.03 12.61 -14.95
CA MET A 95 20.01 13.03 -16.35
C MET A 95 19.58 11.87 -17.25
N CYS A 96 18.61 12.13 -18.12
CA CYS A 96 18.12 11.19 -19.11
C CYS A 96 18.44 11.70 -20.52
N THR A 97 18.93 10.80 -21.36
CA THR A 97 19.14 11.05 -22.79
C THR A 97 18.68 9.85 -23.61
N GLU A 98 18.17 10.08 -24.80
CA GLU A 98 17.75 8.99 -25.70
C GLU A 98 18.91 8.09 -26.17
N LYS A 99 20.16 8.55 -26.00
CA LYS A 99 21.36 7.84 -26.44
C LYS A 99 21.85 6.80 -25.41
N VAL A 100 21.39 6.88 -24.17
CA VAL A 100 21.84 6.00 -23.06
C VAL A 100 20.63 5.38 -22.39
N ALA A 101 20.60 4.06 -22.34
CA ALA A 101 19.47 3.30 -21.79
C ALA A 101 19.24 3.52 -20.28
N ASN A 102 20.31 3.83 -19.53
CA ASN A 102 20.24 4.05 -18.09
C ASN A 102 20.36 5.54 -17.75
N PRO A 103 19.60 6.05 -16.75
CA PRO A 103 19.74 7.43 -16.30
C PRO A 103 21.13 7.65 -15.72
N ILE A 104 21.71 8.81 -16.04
CA ILE A 104 23.05 9.18 -15.63
C ILE A 104 22.99 9.82 -14.24
N GLY A 105 23.49 9.13 -13.24
CA GLY A 105 23.58 9.58 -11.85
C GLY A 105 24.98 10.12 -11.49
N PRO A 106 25.27 10.28 -10.18
CA PRO A 106 26.56 10.74 -9.71
C PRO A 106 27.62 9.65 -9.81
N CYS A 107 28.88 10.04 -10.02
CA CYS A 107 30.02 9.15 -9.82
C CYS A 107 30.27 8.96 -8.31
N ARG A 108 30.88 7.83 -7.95
CA ARG A 108 31.22 7.50 -6.55
C ARG A 108 32.08 8.58 -5.90
N GLY A 109 33.03 9.15 -6.59
CA GLY A 109 33.90 10.22 -6.08
C GLY A 109 33.12 11.48 -5.64
N LEU A 110 32.07 11.87 -6.40
CA LEU A 110 31.20 12.97 -5.99
C LEU A 110 30.43 12.62 -4.71
N CYS A 111 29.89 11.40 -4.61
CA CYS A 111 29.20 10.92 -3.42
C CYS A 111 30.11 10.92 -2.19
N GLU A 112 31.31 10.38 -2.29
CA GLU A 112 32.28 10.28 -1.18
C GLU A 112 32.74 11.67 -0.71
N SER A 113 32.97 12.60 -1.66
CA SER A 113 33.29 13.99 -1.34
C SER A 113 32.19 14.66 -0.54
N VAL A 114 30.92 14.50 -0.95
CA VAL A 114 29.77 15.06 -0.23
C VAL A 114 29.57 14.36 1.10
N ARG A 115 29.65 13.02 1.14
CA ARG A 115 29.46 12.24 2.35
C ARG A 115 30.50 12.59 3.42
N SER A 116 31.78 12.71 3.07
CA SER A 116 32.84 13.03 4.05
C SER A 116 32.61 14.36 4.75
N ARG A 117 31.97 15.34 4.09
CA ARG A 117 31.69 16.66 4.65
C ARG A 117 30.33 16.76 5.35
N CYS A 118 29.30 16.08 4.83
CA CYS A 118 27.92 16.23 5.30
C CYS A 118 27.50 15.15 6.31
N TYR A 119 28.14 13.97 6.29
CA TYR A 119 27.80 12.89 7.23
C TYR A 119 28.08 13.24 8.70
N PRO A 120 29.21 13.91 9.06
CA PRO A 120 29.43 14.35 10.44
C PRO A 120 28.33 15.31 10.94
N VAL A 121 27.79 16.14 10.04
CA VAL A 121 26.69 17.07 10.35
C VAL A 121 25.40 16.27 10.61
N LEU A 122 25.06 15.32 9.73
CA LEU A 122 23.90 14.44 9.94
C LEU A 122 24.01 13.63 11.24
N GLN A 123 25.20 13.08 11.53
CA GLN A 123 25.48 12.35 12.77
C GLN A 123 25.31 13.23 14.02
N GLY A 124 25.74 14.50 13.96
CA GLY A 124 25.53 15.46 15.04
C GLY A 124 24.03 15.71 15.35
N PHE A 125 23.17 15.54 14.38
CA PHE A 125 21.71 15.60 14.52
C PHE A 125 21.06 14.24 14.81
N GLY A 126 21.83 13.15 14.94
CA GLY A 126 21.31 11.82 15.23
C GLY A 126 20.78 11.06 14.00
N PHE A 127 21.03 11.55 12.78
CA PHE A 127 20.58 10.88 11.56
C PHE A 127 21.67 10.01 10.94
N PRO A 128 21.37 8.76 10.55
CA PRO A 128 22.28 7.95 9.75
C PRO A 128 22.35 8.49 8.31
N TRP A 129 23.41 8.09 7.57
CA TRP A 129 23.47 8.36 6.14
C TRP A 129 22.40 7.54 5.42
N PRO A 130 21.54 8.15 4.57
CA PRO A 130 20.45 7.44 3.92
C PRO A 130 20.95 6.34 2.99
N ASP A 131 20.28 5.17 2.98
CA ASP A 131 20.65 4.03 2.12
C ASP A 131 20.51 4.34 0.63
N ALA A 132 19.58 5.20 0.25
CA ALA A 132 19.43 5.68 -1.11
C ALA A 132 20.66 6.44 -1.63
N LEU A 133 21.43 7.05 -0.72
CA LEU A 133 22.64 7.82 -1.00
C LEU A 133 23.94 7.02 -0.75
N ASN A 134 23.85 5.68 -0.64
CA ASN A 134 25.01 4.84 -0.42
C ASN A 134 25.95 4.89 -1.61
N CYS A 135 27.19 5.38 -1.38
CA CYS A 135 28.19 5.60 -2.42
C CYS A 135 28.64 4.33 -3.17
N SER A 136 28.50 3.15 -2.53
CA SER A 136 28.86 1.88 -3.19
C SER A 136 27.94 1.53 -4.37
N ARG A 137 26.77 2.14 -4.45
CA ARG A 137 25.78 1.92 -5.54
C ARG A 137 26.13 2.68 -6.83
N PHE A 138 27.03 3.66 -6.75
CA PHE A 138 27.37 4.52 -7.88
C PHE A 138 28.66 4.07 -8.58
N PRO A 139 28.78 4.25 -9.91
CA PRO A 139 29.97 3.93 -10.70
C PRO A 139 31.20 4.66 -10.18
N VAL A 140 32.38 4.04 -10.26
CA VAL A 140 33.64 4.64 -9.79
C VAL A 140 34.04 5.82 -10.66
N GLU A 141 33.94 5.64 -11.98
CA GLU A 141 34.35 6.60 -12.99
C GLU A 141 33.57 6.40 -14.30
N ASN A 142 33.62 7.41 -15.18
CA ASN A 142 33.01 7.34 -16.51
C ASN A 142 33.73 6.32 -17.39
N ASN A 143 32.97 5.35 -17.91
CA ASN A 143 33.46 4.43 -18.91
C ASN A 143 32.38 4.21 -20.00
N HIS A 144 32.68 3.43 -21.04
CA HIS A 144 31.76 3.19 -22.15
C HIS A 144 30.47 2.44 -21.73
N GLU A 145 30.50 1.74 -20.61
CA GLU A 145 29.35 0.96 -20.09
C GLU A 145 28.54 1.74 -19.06
N HIS A 146 29.20 2.60 -18.26
CA HIS A 146 28.58 3.34 -17.17
C HIS A 146 28.97 4.81 -17.21
N MET A 147 28.02 5.65 -17.61
CA MET A 147 28.15 7.10 -17.53
C MET A 147 27.73 7.60 -16.14
N CYS A 148 28.49 8.54 -15.58
CA CYS A 148 28.15 9.21 -14.33
C CYS A 148 28.62 10.66 -14.31
N MET A 149 28.00 11.50 -13.49
CA MET A 149 28.36 12.90 -13.30
C MET A 149 29.50 13.05 -12.31
N GLU A 150 30.65 13.55 -12.77
CA GLU A 150 31.75 13.94 -11.89
C GLU A 150 31.47 15.35 -11.32
N GLY A 151 31.77 15.53 -10.04
CA GLY A 151 31.74 16.87 -9.43
C GLY A 151 32.91 17.71 -9.94
N PRO A 152 32.77 19.06 -9.93
CA PRO A 152 33.91 19.94 -10.17
C PRO A 152 35.05 19.59 -9.22
N LYS A 153 36.30 19.58 -9.72
CA LYS A 153 37.47 19.31 -8.88
C LYS A 153 37.63 20.44 -7.86
N ASP A 154 37.33 20.14 -6.60
CA ASP A 154 37.44 21.09 -5.51
C ASP A 154 38.89 21.60 -5.34
N LYS A 155 39.04 22.91 -5.44
CA LYS A 155 40.15 23.57 -4.77
C LYS A 155 39.90 23.48 -3.28
N VAL A 156 40.79 22.86 -2.54
CA VAL A 156 40.70 22.62 -1.10
C VAL A 156 40.60 23.96 -0.35
N ASP A 157 39.39 24.43 -0.10
CA ASP A 157 39.11 25.45 0.90
C ASP A 157 38.78 24.77 2.22
N VAL A 158 39.80 24.66 3.06
CA VAL A 158 39.68 24.23 4.46
C VAL A 158 38.94 25.34 5.22
N ARG A 159 37.62 25.31 5.26
CA ARG A 159 36.88 26.05 6.28
C ARG A 159 36.90 25.22 7.57
N ALA A 160 37.37 25.86 8.62
CA ALA A 160 37.46 25.33 9.97
C ALA A 160 36.10 24.78 10.46
N PRO A 161 36.10 23.76 11.35
CA PRO A 161 34.87 23.25 11.95
C PRO A 161 34.16 24.37 12.71
N VAL A 162 32.97 24.69 12.29
CA VAL A 162 32.07 25.59 13.01
C VAL A 162 31.56 24.81 14.21
N ASP A 163 31.79 25.31 15.41
CA ASP A 163 31.25 24.79 16.66
C ASP A 163 29.73 24.51 16.52
N PRO A 164 29.24 23.36 16.99
CA PRO A 164 27.83 23.06 16.98
C PRO A 164 27.08 23.84 18.07
N ALA A 165 26.97 25.14 17.91
CA ALA A 165 25.98 25.89 18.66
C ALA A 165 24.62 25.37 18.24
N VAL A 166 23.93 24.74 19.17
CA VAL A 166 22.58 24.20 19.07
C VAL A 166 21.64 25.26 18.47
N GLN A 167 21.64 25.38 17.13
CA GLN A 167 20.56 26.10 16.45
C GLN A 167 19.32 25.22 16.54
N LYS A 168 18.28 25.76 17.19
CA LYS A 168 16.94 25.18 17.17
C LYS A 168 16.60 24.85 15.72
N PHE A 169 16.52 23.57 15.42
CA PHE A 169 16.12 23.06 14.12
C PHE A 169 14.67 23.50 13.88
N ASP A 170 14.50 24.49 13.03
CA ASP A 170 13.19 25.00 12.61
C ASP A 170 12.87 24.37 11.24
N CYS A 171 11.81 23.60 11.22
CA CYS A 171 11.29 23.07 9.95
C CYS A 171 10.72 24.25 9.18
N GLY A 172 11.17 24.51 7.95
CA GLY A 172 10.70 25.64 7.14
C GLY A 172 9.18 25.81 7.13
N PRO A 173 8.63 26.92 6.61
CA PRO A 173 7.25 27.37 6.81
C PRO A 173 6.15 26.38 6.38
N HIS A 174 6.53 25.34 5.62
CA HIS A 174 5.62 24.31 5.10
C HIS A 174 5.83 22.93 5.72
N TYR A 175 6.59 22.81 6.82
CA TYR A 175 6.87 21.54 7.47
C TYR A 175 6.59 21.61 8.97
N VAL A 176 6.08 20.50 9.53
CA VAL A 176 5.82 20.35 10.96
C VAL A 176 6.85 19.41 11.56
N LYS A 177 7.37 19.77 12.75
CA LYS A 177 8.34 18.98 13.48
C LYS A 177 7.67 17.73 14.07
N SER A 178 8.14 16.54 13.71
CA SER A 178 7.74 15.26 14.28
C SER A 178 8.94 14.55 14.91
N ASN A 179 8.70 13.49 15.69
CA ASN A 179 9.69 12.70 16.43
C ASN A 179 10.78 12.08 15.53
N GLY A 180 11.67 12.89 14.98
CA GLY A 180 12.80 12.43 14.19
C GLY A 180 13.04 13.19 12.88
N GLY A 181 12.22 14.20 12.54
CA GLY A 181 12.42 15.00 11.33
C GLY A 181 11.32 16.00 11.05
N CYS A 182 11.45 16.71 9.93
CA CYS A 182 10.43 17.59 9.40
C CYS A 182 9.53 16.81 8.45
N MET A 183 8.22 16.86 8.70
CA MET A 183 7.20 16.23 7.86
C MET A 183 6.27 17.29 7.26
N PRO A 184 5.73 17.08 6.05
CA PRO A 184 4.71 17.96 5.53
C PRO A 184 3.47 17.91 6.40
N PRO A 185 2.73 19.01 6.55
CA PRO A 185 1.44 18.98 7.18
C PRO A 185 0.49 18.06 6.38
N CYS A 186 -0.40 17.40 7.08
CA CYS A 186 -1.32 16.40 6.54
C CYS A 186 -2.23 16.88 5.40
N ASP A 187 -2.32 18.12 5.08
CA ASP A 187 -3.16 18.66 4.01
C ASP A 187 -2.34 19.41 2.95
N SER A 188 -1.07 19.06 2.84
CA SER A 188 -0.20 19.67 1.84
C SER A 188 -0.52 19.11 0.45
N ASN A 189 -0.58 19.97 -0.57
CA ASN A 189 -0.71 19.59 -1.98
C ASN A 189 0.65 19.21 -2.60
N LEU A 190 1.54 18.59 -1.80
CA LEU A 190 2.89 18.24 -2.21
C LEU A 190 2.94 16.96 -3.05
N LEU A 191 2.14 15.93 -2.68
CA LEU A 191 2.12 14.64 -3.38
C LEU A 191 0.98 14.56 -4.38
N PHE A 192 -0.20 15.05 -4.00
CA PHE A 192 -1.41 14.98 -4.81
C PHE A 192 -2.08 16.35 -4.87
N ASP A 193 -2.56 16.72 -6.05
CA ASP A 193 -3.33 17.95 -6.23
C ASP A 193 -4.74 17.82 -5.62
N GLU A 194 -5.36 18.97 -5.31
CA GLU A 194 -6.72 19.04 -4.77
C GLU A 194 -7.76 18.32 -5.65
N SER A 195 -7.57 18.35 -6.97
CA SER A 195 -8.44 17.67 -7.92
C SER A 195 -8.34 16.14 -7.81
N GLU A 196 -7.13 15.62 -7.64
CA GLU A 196 -6.87 14.18 -7.47
C GLU A 196 -7.43 13.66 -6.15
N LYS A 197 -7.23 14.43 -5.07
CA LYS A 197 -7.78 14.11 -3.75
C LYS A 197 -9.31 14.08 -3.75
N LYS A 198 -9.96 15.04 -4.39
CA LYS A 198 -11.43 15.08 -4.54
C LYS A 198 -11.93 13.92 -5.39
N PHE A 199 -11.24 13.61 -6.49
CA PHE A 199 -11.59 12.46 -7.34
C PHE A 199 -11.51 11.15 -6.55
N ALA A 200 -10.40 10.90 -5.84
CA ALA A 200 -10.23 9.71 -5.01
C ALA A 200 -11.31 9.60 -3.93
N GLU A 201 -11.66 10.71 -3.30
CA GLU A 201 -12.70 10.77 -2.28
C GLU A 201 -14.09 10.41 -2.83
N VAL A 202 -14.49 11.00 -3.95
CA VAL A 202 -15.75 10.68 -4.63
C VAL A 202 -15.78 9.22 -5.08
N TRP A 203 -14.69 8.76 -5.69
CA TRP A 203 -14.57 7.39 -6.20
C TRP A 203 -14.74 6.35 -5.08
N VAL A 204 -13.97 6.47 -4.00
CA VAL A 204 -14.05 5.55 -2.86
C VAL A 204 -15.42 5.60 -2.20
N THR A 205 -16.01 6.79 -2.09
CA THR A 205 -17.35 7.00 -1.54
C THR A 205 -18.42 6.23 -2.31
N VAL A 206 -18.45 6.40 -3.63
CA VAL A 206 -19.45 5.74 -4.49
C VAL A 206 -19.38 4.22 -4.32
N TRP A 207 -18.15 3.66 -4.38
CA TRP A 207 -17.97 2.21 -4.21
C TRP A 207 -18.29 1.72 -2.81
N ALA A 208 -17.96 2.49 -1.77
CA ALA A 208 -18.31 2.16 -0.39
C ALA A 208 -19.83 2.12 -0.17
N LEU A 209 -20.58 3.08 -0.74
CA LEU A 209 -22.04 3.10 -0.66
C LEU A 209 -22.68 1.94 -1.41
N ILE A 210 -22.21 1.64 -2.61
CA ILE A 210 -22.67 0.47 -3.39
C ILE A 210 -22.43 -0.82 -2.59
N CYS A 211 -21.21 -0.99 -2.06
CA CYS A 211 -20.86 -2.14 -1.23
C CYS A 211 -21.74 -2.23 0.02
N LEU A 212 -22.01 -1.11 0.69
CA LEU A 212 -22.88 -1.06 1.87
C LEU A 212 -24.31 -1.52 1.56
N VAL A 213 -24.91 -1.03 0.49
CA VAL A 213 -26.26 -1.39 0.09
C VAL A 213 -26.37 -2.89 -0.25
N ILE A 214 -25.42 -3.40 -1.05
CA ILE A 214 -25.40 -4.81 -1.45
C ILE A 214 -25.17 -5.71 -0.24
N SER A 215 -24.21 -5.40 0.62
CA SER A 215 -23.88 -6.22 1.79
C SER A 215 -24.97 -6.19 2.85
N LEU A 216 -25.62 -5.04 3.09
CA LEU A 216 -26.80 -4.96 3.95
C LEU A 216 -27.96 -5.78 3.38
N GLY A 217 -28.24 -5.66 2.09
CA GLY A 217 -29.25 -6.46 1.41
C GLY A 217 -28.97 -7.96 1.57
N ALA A 218 -27.71 -8.37 1.41
CA ALA A 218 -27.30 -9.76 1.63
C ALA A 218 -27.51 -10.21 3.09
N VAL A 219 -27.11 -9.40 4.07
CA VAL A 219 -27.35 -9.73 5.50
C VAL A 219 -28.85 -9.86 5.78
N LEU A 220 -29.68 -8.92 5.32
CA LEU A 220 -31.11 -8.94 5.54
C LEU A 220 -31.77 -10.15 4.87
N THR A 221 -31.45 -10.46 3.63
CA THR A 221 -31.99 -11.61 2.91
C THR A 221 -31.60 -12.94 3.55
N LEU A 222 -30.35 -13.06 4.01
CA LEU A 222 -29.86 -14.28 4.65
C LEU A 222 -30.36 -14.47 6.09
N THR A 223 -30.72 -13.38 6.79
CA THR A 223 -31.23 -13.44 8.17
C THR A 223 -32.74 -13.53 8.22
N ILE A 224 -33.48 -12.74 7.41
CA ILE A 224 -34.94 -12.69 7.42
C ILE A 224 -35.54 -13.81 6.55
N GLY A 225 -34.91 -14.16 5.42
CA GLY A 225 -35.32 -15.26 4.54
C GLY A 225 -35.28 -16.66 5.16
N GLY A 226 -35.03 -16.74 6.33
CA GLY A 226 -35.13 -17.52 7.56
C GLY A 226 -35.48 -18.98 7.55
N GLY A 227 -35.43 -19.67 6.53
CA GLY A 227 -35.99 -21.00 6.73
C GLY A 227 -35.03 -22.17 6.58
N ARG A 228 -34.14 -22.19 5.65
CA ARG A 228 -33.50 -23.49 5.33
C ARG A 228 -32.01 -23.45 5.05
N VAL A 229 -31.42 -22.29 4.87
CA VAL A 229 -30.00 -22.19 4.54
C VAL A 229 -29.26 -21.42 5.63
N LYS A 230 -28.85 -22.14 6.68
CA LYS A 230 -27.94 -21.59 7.70
C LYS A 230 -26.50 -21.50 7.15
N ALA A 231 -26.32 -20.71 6.11
CA ALA A 231 -24.97 -20.42 5.56
C ALA A 231 -24.25 -19.38 6.44
N ARG A 232 -23.99 -19.76 7.71
CA ARG A 232 -23.30 -18.91 8.70
C ARG A 232 -22.02 -18.23 8.16
N PRO A 233 -21.16 -18.90 7.38
CA PRO A 233 -19.96 -18.26 6.84
C PRO A 233 -20.29 -17.11 5.88
N LEU A 234 -21.36 -17.21 5.09
CA LEU A 234 -21.77 -16.18 4.15
C LEU A 234 -22.31 -14.93 4.86
N VAL A 235 -23.07 -15.12 5.95
CA VAL A 235 -23.56 -14.01 6.79
C VAL A 235 -22.38 -13.28 7.44
N SER A 236 -21.39 -14.00 7.95
CA SER A 236 -20.19 -13.41 8.55
C SER A 236 -19.37 -12.61 7.52
N LEU A 237 -19.22 -13.14 6.31
CA LEU A 237 -18.56 -12.44 5.21
C LEU A 237 -19.30 -11.14 4.85
N ALA A 238 -20.61 -11.20 4.67
CA ALA A 238 -21.43 -10.02 4.36
C ALA A 238 -21.36 -8.97 5.48
N LEU A 239 -21.38 -9.40 6.75
CA LEU A 239 -21.22 -8.51 7.91
C LEU A 239 -19.87 -7.81 7.91
N CYS A 240 -18.78 -8.51 7.57
CA CYS A 240 -17.46 -7.88 7.45
C CYS A 240 -17.48 -6.75 6.41
N TYR A 241 -18.10 -6.97 5.24
CA TYR A 241 -18.21 -5.91 4.22
C TYR A 241 -19.10 -4.73 4.66
N VAL A 242 -20.16 -4.96 5.43
CA VAL A 242 -20.94 -3.88 6.05
C VAL A 242 -20.05 -3.02 6.95
N LEU A 243 -19.22 -3.65 7.78
CA LEU A 243 -18.35 -2.93 8.72
C LEU A 243 -17.20 -2.19 8.02
N VAL A 244 -16.62 -2.78 6.97
CA VAL A 244 -15.63 -2.10 6.12
C VAL A 244 -16.25 -0.88 5.45
N SER A 245 -17.44 -1.03 4.86
CA SER A 245 -18.15 0.10 4.22
C SER A 245 -18.53 1.18 5.24
N ALA A 246 -18.90 0.79 6.46
CA ALA A 246 -19.13 1.73 7.56
C ALA A 246 -17.87 2.50 7.94
N GLY A 247 -16.69 1.84 7.93
CA GLY A 247 -15.41 2.49 8.15
C GLY A 247 -15.12 3.61 7.13
N TRP A 248 -15.38 3.33 5.85
CA TRP A 248 -15.29 4.34 4.79
C TRP A 248 -16.31 5.48 4.96
N ALA A 249 -17.54 5.15 5.33
CA ALA A 249 -18.57 6.16 5.60
C ALA A 249 -18.20 7.06 6.79
N LEU A 250 -17.71 6.50 7.88
CA LEU A 250 -17.24 7.26 9.04
C LEU A 250 -16.13 8.24 8.68
N ARG A 251 -15.17 7.81 7.87
CA ARG A 251 -14.10 8.68 7.36
C ARG A 251 -14.69 9.88 6.61
N MET A 252 -15.70 9.67 5.77
CA MET A 252 -16.37 10.75 5.04
C MET A 252 -17.05 11.77 5.95
N PHE A 253 -17.83 11.29 6.92
CA PHE A 253 -18.55 12.16 7.86
C PHE A 253 -17.61 12.91 8.80
N SER A 254 -16.49 12.29 9.19
CA SER A 254 -15.50 12.93 10.06
C SER A 254 -14.63 13.96 9.36
N GLY A 255 -14.57 13.95 8.03
CA GLY A 255 -13.69 14.80 7.22
C GLY A 255 -12.21 14.44 7.33
N ARG A 256 -11.39 14.90 6.38
CA ARG A 256 -9.94 14.61 6.32
C ARG A 256 -9.20 15.02 7.58
N MET A 257 -9.45 16.23 8.06
CA MET A 257 -8.75 16.84 9.21
C MET A 257 -9.05 16.14 10.54
N SER A 258 -10.27 15.65 10.74
CA SER A 258 -10.69 15.04 12.00
C SER A 258 -10.29 13.57 12.12
N ALA A 259 -10.28 12.85 11.01
CA ALA A 259 -10.05 11.42 11.03
C ALA A 259 -8.56 11.04 10.93
N SER A 260 -7.77 11.84 10.19
CA SER A 260 -6.42 11.40 9.77
C SER A 260 -5.30 12.36 10.18
N CYS A 261 -5.60 13.62 10.48
CA CYS A 261 -4.59 14.65 10.63
C CYS A 261 -4.71 15.39 11.96
N PRO A 262 -4.08 14.92 13.03
CA PRO A 262 -3.82 15.76 14.19
C PRO A 262 -2.92 16.95 13.79
N LYS A 263 -3.04 18.07 14.51
CA LYS A 263 -2.25 19.30 14.27
C LYS A 263 -0.73 19.09 14.38
N VAL A 264 -0.31 17.96 14.94
CA VAL A 264 1.07 17.49 15.00
C VAL A 264 1.06 16.08 14.39
N PRO A 265 2.00 15.73 13.49
CA PRO A 265 2.11 14.38 12.95
C PRO A 265 2.66 13.43 14.03
N GLU A 266 1.82 13.16 15.02
CA GLU A 266 2.02 12.10 16.00
C GLU A 266 1.49 10.78 15.40
N ASP A 267 1.86 9.66 16.03
CA ASP A 267 1.40 8.32 15.64
C ASP A 267 -0.13 8.36 15.40
N GLY A 268 -0.60 7.79 14.29
CA GLY A 268 -2.04 7.75 13.96
C GLY A 268 -2.91 7.13 15.07
N LEU A 269 -2.31 6.37 15.96
CA LEU A 269 -2.93 5.79 17.16
C LEU A 269 -3.24 6.81 18.26
N SER A 270 -2.67 8.01 18.25
CA SER A 270 -3.01 9.09 19.21
C SER A 270 -4.40 9.67 18.94
N ASN A 271 -4.92 9.52 17.72
CA ASN A 271 -6.25 9.92 17.34
C ASN A 271 -7.23 8.74 17.42
N VAL A 272 -8.18 8.79 18.35
CA VAL A 272 -9.18 7.72 18.54
C VAL A 272 -10.00 7.45 17.27
N ASN A 273 -10.36 8.49 16.51
CA ASN A 273 -11.09 8.33 15.26
C ASN A 273 -10.26 7.60 14.21
N CYS A 274 -8.99 7.92 14.10
CA CYS A 274 -8.05 7.24 13.22
C CYS A 274 -7.90 5.76 13.58
N ALA A 275 -7.67 5.46 14.86
CA ALA A 275 -7.58 4.08 15.35
C ALA A 275 -8.87 3.28 15.10
N PHE A 276 -10.03 3.91 15.26
CA PHE A 276 -11.32 3.25 15.03
C PHE A 276 -11.56 2.98 13.54
N VAL A 277 -11.31 3.94 12.66
CA VAL A 277 -11.40 3.76 11.19
C VAL A 277 -10.42 2.68 10.74
N PHE A 278 -9.19 2.71 11.25
CA PHE A 278 -8.20 1.66 10.99
C PHE A 278 -8.71 0.26 11.38
N LEU A 279 -9.28 0.11 12.58
CA LEU A 279 -9.83 -1.17 13.02
C LEU A 279 -10.95 -1.66 12.10
N LEU A 280 -11.87 -0.78 11.70
CA LEU A 280 -12.95 -1.15 10.77
C LEU A 280 -12.42 -1.59 9.41
N LEU A 281 -11.45 -0.88 8.85
CA LEU A 281 -10.93 -1.16 7.52
C LEU A 281 -9.98 -2.36 7.51
N TYR A 282 -9.01 -2.39 8.44
CA TYR A 282 -7.98 -3.41 8.45
C TYR A 282 -8.47 -4.74 9.02
N TYR A 283 -9.00 -4.74 10.25
CA TYR A 283 -9.44 -5.97 10.91
C TYR A 283 -10.56 -6.66 10.14
N PHE A 284 -11.64 -5.92 9.81
CA PHE A 284 -12.78 -6.52 9.10
C PHE A 284 -12.46 -6.78 7.62
N GLY A 285 -11.54 -6.03 7.00
CA GLY A 285 -11.01 -6.33 5.68
C GLY A 285 -10.26 -7.65 5.65
N MET A 286 -9.33 -7.88 6.59
CA MET A 286 -8.62 -9.15 6.73
C MET A 286 -9.56 -10.30 7.11
N ALA A 287 -10.54 -10.04 7.99
CA ALA A 287 -11.55 -11.03 8.36
C ALA A 287 -12.45 -11.42 7.18
N ALA A 288 -12.80 -10.49 6.29
CA ALA A 288 -13.55 -10.79 5.07
C ALA A 288 -12.77 -11.77 4.17
N ASN A 289 -11.47 -11.56 3.99
CA ASN A 289 -10.63 -12.49 3.21
C ASN A 289 -10.52 -13.86 3.89
N ALA A 290 -10.35 -13.90 5.20
CA ALA A 290 -10.35 -15.15 5.96
C ALA A 290 -11.70 -15.89 5.84
N TRP A 291 -12.83 -15.19 5.93
CA TRP A 291 -14.16 -15.76 5.73
C TRP A 291 -14.38 -16.26 4.31
N TRP A 292 -13.83 -15.59 3.30
CA TRP A 292 -13.87 -16.08 1.93
C TRP A 292 -13.14 -17.43 1.78
N VAL A 293 -11.94 -17.56 2.35
CA VAL A 293 -11.22 -18.86 2.37
C VAL A 293 -12.02 -19.91 3.14
N CYS A 294 -12.59 -19.56 4.29
CA CYS A 294 -13.44 -20.45 5.09
C CYS A 294 -14.69 -20.90 4.31
N LEU A 295 -15.30 -20.01 3.54
CA LEU A 295 -16.42 -20.34 2.67
C LEU A 295 -16.03 -21.35 1.58
N CYS A 296 -14.87 -21.15 0.95
CA CYS A 296 -14.32 -22.09 -0.02
C CYS A 296 -14.05 -23.48 0.61
N ALA A 297 -13.43 -23.51 1.78
CA ALA A 297 -13.18 -24.74 2.53
C ALA A 297 -14.48 -25.47 2.93
N TRP A 298 -15.46 -24.71 3.41
CA TRP A 298 -16.78 -25.23 3.77
C TRP A 298 -17.48 -25.85 2.54
N TRP A 299 -17.40 -25.16 1.40
CA TRP A 299 -17.97 -25.62 0.13
C TRP A 299 -17.31 -26.92 -0.35
N VAL A 300 -15.99 -27.00 -0.35
CA VAL A 300 -15.23 -28.23 -0.69
C VAL A 300 -15.62 -29.38 0.24
N ALA A 301 -15.70 -29.15 1.53
CA ALA A 301 -16.09 -30.19 2.51
C ALA A 301 -17.52 -30.69 2.27
N ARG A 302 -18.45 -29.78 1.97
CA ARG A 302 -19.87 -30.09 1.78
C ARG A 302 -20.17 -30.75 0.44
N VAL A 303 -19.67 -30.20 -0.65
CA VAL A 303 -20.00 -30.59 -2.01
C VAL A 303 -18.97 -31.60 -2.56
N GLY A 304 -17.70 -31.36 -2.36
CA GLY A 304 -16.61 -32.23 -2.82
C GLY A 304 -16.54 -33.52 -2.00
N LEU A 305 -16.29 -33.39 -0.72
CA LEU A 305 -16.05 -34.53 0.19
C LEU A 305 -17.33 -35.15 0.76
N SER A 306 -18.49 -34.51 0.58
CA SER A 306 -19.80 -34.98 1.07
C SER A 306 -19.80 -35.32 2.57
N TRP A 307 -19.16 -34.48 3.40
CA TRP A 307 -19.02 -34.72 4.85
C TRP A 307 -20.38 -34.75 5.57
N SER A 308 -20.46 -35.58 6.60
CA SER A 308 -21.65 -35.69 7.45
C SER A 308 -21.94 -34.38 8.21
N PRO A 309 -23.20 -34.13 8.60
CA PRO A 309 -23.58 -32.93 9.35
C PRO A 309 -22.77 -32.72 10.65
N GLU A 310 -22.37 -33.79 11.31
CA GLU A 310 -21.57 -33.72 12.53
C GLU A 310 -20.15 -33.22 12.27
N LYS A 311 -19.48 -33.76 11.25
CA LYS A 311 -18.15 -33.28 10.80
C LYS A 311 -18.22 -31.83 10.33
N MET A 312 -19.30 -31.45 9.65
CA MET A 312 -19.51 -30.07 9.22
C MET A 312 -19.68 -29.09 10.38
N ARG A 313 -20.31 -29.54 11.50
CA ARG A 313 -20.46 -28.72 12.71
C ARG A 313 -19.09 -28.48 13.38
N SER A 314 -18.28 -29.52 13.53
CA SER A 314 -16.92 -29.41 14.07
C SER A 314 -16.05 -28.50 13.22
N LEU A 315 -16.05 -28.68 11.89
CA LEU A 315 -15.34 -27.82 10.96
C LEU A 315 -15.78 -26.35 11.11
N SER A 316 -17.09 -26.09 11.19
CA SER A 316 -17.61 -24.73 11.34
C SER A 316 -17.06 -24.02 12.57
N SER A 317 -16.89 -24.74 13.70
CA SER A 317 -16.31 -24.15 14.92
C SER A 317 -14.85 -23.77 14.72
N VAL A 318 -14.06 -24.63 14.11
CA VAL A 318 -12.64 -24.34 13.80
C VAL A 318 -12.53 -23.15 12.84
N LEU A 319 -13.34 -23.14 11.78
CA LEU A 319 -13.34 -22.05 10.80
C LEU A 319 -13.69 -20.69 11.44
N HIS A 320 -14.63 -20.66 12.42
CA HIS A 320 -14.94 -19.44 13.16
C HIS A 320 -13.74 -18.93 13.96
N VAL A 321 -13.06 -19.81 14.70
CA VAL A 321 -11.89 -19.44 15.48
C VAL A 321 -10.77 -18.90 14.57
N CYS A 322 -10.49 -19.57 13.45
CA CYS A 322 -9.47 -19.13 12.50
C CYS A 322 -9.84 -17.81 11.82
N ALA A 323 -11.09 -17.67 11.35
CA ALA A 323 -11.53 -16.50 10.58
C ALA A 323 -11.53 -15.19 11.39
N TRP A 324 -11.76 -15.27 12.69
CA TRP A 324 -11.71 -14.11 13.58
C TRP A 324 -10.35 -13.96 14.28
N GLY A 325 -9.74 -15.07 14.71
CA GLY A 325 -8.52 -15.07 15.52
C GLY A 325 -7.29 -14.66 14.74
N PHE A 326 -7.10 -15.15 13.51
CA PHE A 326 -5.92 -14.82 12.71
C PHE A 326 -5.86 -13.33 12.33
N PRO A 327 -6.92 -12.71 11.80
CA PRO A 327 -6.96 -11.26 11.58
C PRO A 327 -6.80 -10.45 12.86
N ALA A 328 -7.30 -10.93 14.01
CA ALA A 328 -7.11 -10.25 15.29
C ALA A 328 -5.63 -10.23 15.70
N ALA A 329 -4.93 -11.35 15.55
CA ALA A 329 -3.49 -11.41 15.83
C ALA A 329 -2.68 -10.47 14.92
N GLN A 330 -3.02 -10.40 13.63
CA GLN A 330 -2.40 -9.46 12.68
C GLN A 330 -2.66 -8.00 13.10
N THR A 331 -3.89 -7.68 13.48
CA THR A 331 -4.27 -6.33 13.93
C THR A 331 -3.52 -5.94 15.20
N VAL A 332 -3.40 -6.86 16.18
CA VAL A 332 -2.61 -6.62 17.40
C VAL A 332 -1.15 -6.38 17.06
N ALA A 333 -0.57 -7.16 16.14
CA ALA A 333 0.82 -6.97 15.70
C ALA A 333 1.02 -5.58 15.07
N ALA A 334 0.08 -5.11 14.26
CA ALA A 334 0.11 -3.78 13.67
C ALA A 334 0.03 -2.67 14.72
N LEU A 335 -0.86 -2.81 15.70
CA LEU A 335 -1.02 -1.84 16.80
C LEU A 335 0.21 -1.79 17.71
N VAL A 336 0.82 -2.93 18.03
CA VAL A 336 2.04 -3.00 18.85
C VAL A 336 3.22 -2.32 18.15
N ARG A 337 3.32 -2.47 16.82
CA ARG A 337 4.37 -1.83 16.02
C ARG A 337 4.14 -0.32 15.82
N ARG A 338 2.95 0.18 16.11
CA ARG A 338 2.53 1.58 15.88
C ARG A 338 2.70 2.06 14.44
N ASP A 339 2.59 1.16 13.49
CA ASP A 339 2.76 1.43 12.05
C ASP A 339 1.44 1.88 11.38
N VAL A 340 0.53 2.51 12.13
CA VAL A 340 -0.74 3.04 11.60
C VAL A 340 -0.51 4.48 11.16
N ASP A 341 -0.66 4.71 9.86
CA ASP A 341 -0.40 5.99 9.19
C ASP A 341 -1.65 6.51 8.49
N SER A 342 -1.67 7.81 8.21
CA SER A 342 -2.69 8.40 7.33
C SER A 342 -2.25 8.35 5.87
N ASP A 343 -3.18 8.03 4.98
CA ASP A 343 -2.98 8.09 3.53
C ASP A 343 -3.26 9.50 3.01
N ASP A 344 -2.31 10.09 2.30
CA ASP A 344 -2.42 11.46 1.78
C ASP A 344 -3.46 11.60 0.66
N LEU A 345 -3.71 10.54 -0.12
CA LEU A 345 -4.65 10.57 -1.23
C LEU A 345 -6.11 10.48 -0.74
N THR A 346 -6.43 9.46 0.05
CA THR A 346 -7.81 9.22 0.51
C THR A 346 -8.11 9.82 1.87
N GLY A 347 -7.09 10.22 2.63
CA GLY A 347 -7.21 10.72 4.00
C GLY A 347 -7.73 9.66 4.96
N THR A 348 -7.43 8.39 4.75
CA THR A 348 -7.80 7.28 5.63
C THR A 348 -6.62 6.83 6.47
N CYS A 349 -6.93 6.30 7.65
CA CYS A 349 -5.92 5.65 8.49
C CYS A 349 -5.79 4.18 8.09
N TYR A 350 -4.60 3.80 7.66
CA TYR A 350 -4.27 2.44 7.26
C TYR A 350 -2.81 2.11 7.61
N ILE A 351 -2.28 0.98 7.12
CA ILE A 351 -0.92 0.53 7.39
C ILE A 351 -0.06 0.67 6.15
N GLY A 352 1.20 1.09 6.34
CA GLY A 352 2.25 0.90 5.35
C GLY A 352 2.46 2.07 4.41
N ASN A 353 1.82 3.22 4.62
CA ASN A 353 2.05 4.42 3.81
C ASN A 353 3.46 4.98 3.99
N ARG A 354 4.06 4.80 5.18
CA ARG A 354 5.42 5.25 5.49
C ARG A 354 6.46 4.15 5.44
N ASN A 355 6.06 2.90 5.70
CA ASN A 355 6.98 1.77 5.83
C ASN A 355 6.60 0.63 4.88
N SER A 356 7.34 0.53 3.76
CA SER A 356 7.13 -0.51 2.75
C SER A 356 7.30 -1.93 3.29
N THR A 357 8.17 -2.14 4.29
CA THR A 357 8.34 -3.46 4.92
C THR A 357 7.10 -3.87 5.70
N THR A 358 6.45 -2.93 6.37
CA THR A 358 5.20 -3.17 7.09
C THR A 358 4.05 -3.43 6.12
N LEU A 359 3.94 -2.65 5.03
CA LEU A 359 2.99 -2.90 3.95
C LEU A 359 3.15 -4.31 3.38
N LEU A 360 4.38 -4.71 3.07
CA LEU A 360 4.66 -6.04 2.55
C LEU A 360 4.28 -7.14 3.54
N SER A 361 4.71 -7.04 4.80
CA SER A 361 4.56 -8.11 5.80
C SER A 361 3.14 -8.24 6.36
N LEU A 362 2.44 -7.13 6.61
CA LEU A 362 1.13 -7.13 7.25
C LEU A 362 -0.05 -6.97 6.29
N VAL A 363 0.20 -6.55 5.05
CA VAL A 363 -0.87 -6.37 4.05
C VAL A 363 -0.68 -7.31 2.86
N LEU A 364 0.38 -7.14 2.07
CA LEU A 364 0.54 -7.85 0.80
C LEU A 364 0.71 -9.35 0.97
N ILE A 365 1.57 -9.80 1.87
CA ILE A 365 1.78 -11.25 2.10
C ILE A 365 0.49 -11.92 2.60
N PRO A 366 -0.23 -11.42 3.63
CA PRO A 366 -1.50 -12.01 4.03
C PRO A 366 -2.56 -12.04 2.92
N TYR A 367 -2.73 -10.95 2.15
CA TYR A 367 -3.65 -10.94 1.02
C TYR A 367 -3.30 -12.00 -0.03
N PHE A 368 -2.02 -12.11 -0.38
CA PHE A 368 -1.54 -13.12 -1.31
C PHE A 368 -1.79 -14.55 -0.80
N LEU A 369 -1.59 -14.81 0.49
CA LEU A 369 -1.88 -16.09 1.10
C LEU A 369 -3.37 -16.41 1.06
N TYR A 370 -4.25 -15.48 1.48
CA TYR A 370 -5.70 -15.69 1.39
C TYR A 370 -6.14 -15.97 -0.04
N PHE A 371 -5.64 -15.18 -1.00
CA PHE A 371 -5.97 -15.36 -2.41
C PHE A 371 -5.53 -16.73 -2.94
N THR A 372 -4.29 -17.13 -2.70
CA THR A 372 -3.77 -18.42 -3.18
C THR A 372 -4.50 -19.59 -2.55
N PHE A 373 -4.67 -19.61 -1.22
CA PHE A 373 -5.39 -20.70 -0.54
C PHE A 373 -6.85 -20.78 -0.96
N GLY A 374 -7.55 -19.67 -1.03
CA GLY A 374 -8.95 -19.62 -1.48
C GLY A 374 -9.11 -20.10 -2.91
N THR A 375 -8.25 -19.66 -3.82
CA THR A 375 -8.27 -20.07 -5.23
C THR A 375 -7.98 -21.56 -5.38
N LEU A 376 -6.99 -22.10 -4.67
CA LEU A 376 -6.70 -23.54 -4.68
C LEU A 376 -7.88 -24.37 -4.19
N LEU A 377 -8.55 -23.94 -3.11
CA LEU A 377 -9.75 -24.60 -2.62
C LEU A 377 -10.90 -24.55 -3.63
N LEU A 378 -11.08 -23.41 -4.30
CA LEU A 378 -12.07 -23.28 -5.38
C LEU A 378 -11.81 -24.24 -6.53
N ILE A 379 -10.58 -24.27 -7.03
CA ILE A 379 -10.19 -25.19 -8.10
C ILE A 379 -10.43 -26.64 -7.68
N LEU A 380 -10.03 -27.01 -6.46
CA LEU A 380 -10.25 -28.33 -5.89
C LEU A 380 -11.75 -28.67 -5.85
N GLY A 381 -12.58 -27.78 -5.35
CA GLY A 381 -14.02 -27.97 -5.29
C GLY A 381 -14.66 -28.11 -6.67
N CYS A 382 -14.26 -27.27 -7.64
CA CYS A 382 -14.73 -27.38 -9.02
C CYS A 382 -14.36 -28.72 -9.64
N THR A 383 -13.11 -29.22 -9.44
CA THR A 383 -12.69 -30.52 -9.97
C THR A 383 -13.50 -31.66 -9.37
N TYR A 384 -13.85 -31.60 -8.09
CA TYR A 384 -14.73 -32.59 -7.47
C TYR A 384 -16.15 -32.56 -8.06
N VAL A 385 -16.72 -31.39 -8.30
CA VAL A 385 -18.07 -31.25 -8.90
C VAL A 385 -18.09 -31.79 -10.32
N ILE A 386 -17.06 -31.50 -11.12
CA ILE A 386 -16.96 -31.95 -12.52
C ILE A 386 -16.78 -33.49 -12.61
N ARG A 387 -15.98 -34.04 -11.70
CA ARG A 387 -15.69 -35.50 -11.70
C ARG A 387 -16.79 -36.34 -11.06
N LYS A 388 -17.72 -35.74 -10.32
CA LYS A 388 -18.83 -36.47 -9.69
C LYS A 388 -19.81 -36.93 -10.77
N PRO A 389 -20.01 -38.24 -10.97
CA PRO A 389 -20.94 -38.74 -11.99
C PRO A 389 -22.33 -38.21 -11.66
N ARG A 390 -22.94 -37.54 -12.62
CA ARG A 390 -24.36 -37.14 -12.50
C ARG A 390 -25.18 -38.44 -12.41
N PRO A 391 -26.05 -38.64 -11.39
CA PRO A 391 -26.98 -39.75 -11.40
C PRO A 391 -27.78 -39.62 -12.71
N LEU A 392 -27.75 -40.66 -13.54
CA LEU A 392 -28.62 -40.77 -14.69
C LEU A 392 -30.02 -40.49 -14.19
N ALA A 393 -30.69 -39.48 -14.79
CA ALA A 393 -32.09 -39.27 -14.55
C ALA A 393 -32.81 -40.60 -14.74
N ALA A 394 -33.42 -41.11 -13.67
CA ALA A 394 -34.23 -42.31 -13.74
C ALA A 394 -35.23 -42.10 -14.85
N ALA A 395 -35.13 -42.94 -15.90
CA ALA A 395 -36.12 -42.93 -16.97
C ALA A 395 -37.50 -43.11 -16.33
N PRO A 396 -38.53 -42.35 -16.76
CA PRO A 396 -39.87 -42.55 -16.25
C PRO A 396 -40.27 -43.99 -16.58
N LEU A 397 -40.58 -44.77 -15.54
CA LEU A 397 -41.19 -46.08 -15.69
C LEU A 397 -42.52 -45.84 -16.46
N THR A 398 -42.50 -46.12 -17.75
CA THR A 398 -43.68 -46.30 -18.53
C THR A 398 -44.38 -47.55 -18.00
N ASN A 399 -45.42 -47.34 -17.22
CA ASN A 399 -46.37 -48.39 -16.89
C ASN A 399 -47.00 -48.88 -18.18
N ALA A 400 -46.73 -50.14 -18.51
CA ALA A 400 -47.55 -50.95 -19.45
C ALA A 400 -48.61 -51.69 -18.67
#